data_eb7cdaef9d1f34b808cd358a3892242e
#
_entry.id   eb7cdaef9d1f34b808cd358a3892242e
#
_cell.length_a   1.000
_cell.length_b   1.000
_cell.length_c   1.000
_cell.angle_alpha   90.00
_cell.angle_beta   90.00
_cell.angle_gamma   90.00
#
_symmetry.space_group_name_H-M   'P 1'
#
loop_
_entity.id
_entity.type
_entity.pdbx_description
1 polymer ?
#
loop_
_entity_poly.entity_id
_entity_poly.type
_entity_poly.pdbx_seq_one_letter_code
_entity_poly.pdbx_strand_id
1 'polypeptide(L)'
;IVVFNWPADTVRQFFVKEKGVIKPRDKKSNYVKRAIGIPGDSLEIRDGIVYLNGQENKLPERAKPLYTYKIYSKDGVSSSKLKELDIEGFVRRFVIRNLSQESYTRLKEYILSISNTNENEYLIYTADQGIPINKVRELNLDIREIIDNEKEISLTFNDANKIKISNEFDTIYR
;
A
#
# COMPACT_ATOMS: atom_id res chain seq x y z
N ILE A 1 -0.07 22.93 -12.97
CA ILE A 1 -0.94 22.77 -11.79
C ILE A 1 -2.20 23.56 -12.03
N VAL A 2 -3.36 22.95 -11.77
CA VAL A 2 -4.66 23.60 -11.80
C VAL A 2 -5.31 23.56 -10.45
N VAL A 3 -6.05 24.60 -10.12
CA VAL A 3 -6.89 24.69 -8.92
C VAL A 3 -8.33 24.83 -9.35
N PHE A 4 -9.21 23.96 -8.84
CA PHE A 4 -10.62 23.98 -9.19
C PHE A 4 -11.50 23.57 -8.03
N ASN A 5 -12.75 24.03 -8.01
CA ASN A 5 -13.74 23.56 -7.07
C ASN A 5 -14.24 22.18 -7.48
N TRP A 6 -14.37 21.26 -6.52
CA TRP A 6 -14.94 19.95 -6.79
C TRP A 6 -16.43 20.09 -7.17
N PRO A 7 -16.84 19.75 -8.41
CA PRO A 7 -18.20 20.05 -8.88
C PRO A 7 -19.28 19.27 -8.11
N ALA A 8 -18.98 18.04 -7.72
CA ALA A 8 -19.89 17.16 -7.00
C ALA A 8 -19.70 17.22 -5.46
N ASP A 9 -19.13 18.32 -4.90
CA ASP A 9 -19.00 18.49 -3.47
C ASP A 9 -20.37 18.78 -2.82
N THR A 10 -20.97 17.73 -2.28
CA THR A 10 -22.28 17.75 -1.64
C THR A 10 -22.22 17.32 -0.16
N VAL A 11 -21.03 17.18 0.42
CA VAL A 11 -20.82 16.66 1.78
C VAL A 11 -20.48 17.80 2.72
N ARG A 12 -21.13 17.90 3.87
CA ARG A 12 -20.80 18.89 4.92
C ARG A 12 -19.56 18.48 5.71
N GLN A 13 -19.49 17.19 6.06
CA GLN A 13 -18.36 16.61 6.77
C GLN A 13 -17.86 15.35 6.06
N PHE A 14 -16.55 15.19 5.95
CA PHE A 14 -15.96 13.97 5.43
C PHE A 14 -16.28 12.78 6.36
N PHE A 15 -16.52 11.60 5.75
CA PHE A 15 -16.80 10.34 6.44
C PHE A 15 -18.17 10.25 7.15
N VAL A 16 -19.03 11.26 7.06
CA VAL A 16 -20.40 11.22 7.57
C VAL A 16 -21.37 10.93 6.42
N LYS A 17 -22.14 9.85 6.54
CA LYS A 17 -23.23 9.54 5.59
C LYS A 17 -24.43 10.41 5.91
N GLU A 18 -24.61 11.48 5.17
CA GLU A 18 -25.77 12.36 5.25
C GLU A 18 -26.34 12.66 3.86
N LYS A 19 -27.58 13.16 3.83
CA LYS A 19 -28.18 13.60 2.58
C LYS A 19 -27.33 14.72 1.96
N GLY A 20 -26.96 14.56 0.70
CA GLY A 20 -26.17 15.54 -0.03
C GLY A 20 -26.83 16.93 -0.02
N VAL A 21 -26.01 17.97 0.12
CA VAL A 21 -26.43 19.38 0.11
C VAL A 21 -25.83 20.10 -1.09
N ILE A 22 -26.58 21.06 -1.65
CA ILE A 22 -26.05 21.93 -2.71
C ILE A 22 -25.24 23.01 -2.00
N LYS A 23 -23.92 23.02 -2.22
CA LYS A 23 -23.02 24.03 -1.70
C LYS A 23 -22.84 25.19 -2.69
N PRO A 24 -22.90 26.44 -2.25
CA PRO A 24 -22.49 27.56 -3.09
C PRO A 24 -20.99 27.43 -3.43
N ARG A 25 -20.57 28.10 -4.51
CA ARG A 25 -19.23 27.93 -5.09
C ARG A 25 -18.11 28.22 -4.10
N ASP A 26 -18.26 29.24 -3.26
CA ASP A 26 -17.31 29.67 -2.24
C ASP A 26 -17.18 28.69 -1.05
N LYS A 27 -18.13 27.77 -0.91
CA LYS A 27 -18.15 26.72 0.15
C LYS A 27 -17.75 25.35 -0.36
N LYS A 28 -17.42 25.23 -1.65
CA LYS A 28 -16.92 23.97 -2.20
C LYS A 28 -15.43 23.81 -1.93
N SER A 29 -15.01 22.56 -1.71
CA SER A 29 -13.59 22.21 -1.55
C SER A 29 -12.78 22.54 -2.80
N ASN A 30 -11.65 23.18 -2.62
CA ASN A 30 -10.68 23.43 -3.68
C ASN A 30 -9.73 22.26 -3.80
N TYR A 31 -9.52 21.80 -5.01
CA TYR A 31 -8.56 20.76 -5.34
C TYR A 31 -7.42 21.33 -6.15
N VAL A 32 -6.22 20.90 -5.80
CA VAL A 32 -5.00 21.20 -6.54
C VAL A 32 -4.57 19.92 -7.24
N LYS A 33 -4.49 19.95 -8.55
CA LYS A 33 -4.10 18.78 -9.37
C LYS A 33 -3.10 19.20 -10.43
N ARG A 34 -2.31 18.23 -10.88
CA ARG A 34 -1.43 18.41 -12.03
C ARG A 34 -2.27 18.30 -13.29
N ALA A 35 -2.17 19.27 -14.19
CA ALA A 35 -2.74 19.16 -15.53
C ALA A 35 -1.86 18.19 -16.33
N ILE A 36 -2.47 17.15 -16.91
CA ILE A 36 -1.78 16.15 -17.71
C ILE A 36 -2.00 16.44 -19.20
N GLY A 37 -3.19 16.87 -19.61
CA GLY A 37 -3.52 17.23 -20.98
C GLY A 37 -4.27 18.55 -21.03
N ILE A 38 -4.40 19.12 -22.20
CA ILE A 38 -5.17 20.33 -22.51
C ILE A 38 -6.25 20.01 -23.53
N PRO A 39 -7.26 20.89 -23.72
CA PRO A 39 -8.27 20.70 -24.75
C PRO A 39 -7.66 20.47 -26.14
N GLY A 40 -8.06 19.39 -26.80
CA GLY A 40 -7.54 18.95 -28.10
C GLY A 40 -6.51 17.82 -28.01
N ASP A 41 -5.95 17.54 -26.84
CA ASP A 41 -5.07 16.39 -26.68
C ASP A 41 -5.83 15.07 -26.67
N SER A 42 -5.23 14.06 -27.30
CA SER A 42 -5.62 12.65 -27.13
C SER A 42 -4.85 12.06 -25.97
N LEU A 43 -5.58 11.63 -24.92
CA LEU A 43 -5.01 11.00 -23.75
C LEU A 43 -5.35 9.52 -23.72
N GLU A 44 -4.32 8.70 -23.55
CA GLU A 44 -4.45 7.25 -23.39
C GLU A 44 -3.64 6.78 -22.18
N ILE A 45 -4.14 5.75 -21.50
CA ILE A 45 -3.41 5.08 -20.41
C ILE A 45 -3.24 3.62 -20.80
N ARG A 46 -1.98 3.18 -20.97
CA ARG A 46 -1.60 1.79 -21.23
C ARG A 46 -0.75 1.30 -20.09
N ASP A 47 -1.16 0.22 -19.45
CA ASP A 47 -0.42 -0.36 -18.31
C ASP A 47 -0.03 0.66 -17.23
N GLY A 48 -0.92 1.64 -16.96
CA GLY A 48 -0.69 2.71 -15.98
C GLY A 48 0.29 3.80 -16.44
N ILE A 49 0.78 3.75 -17.68
CA ILE A 49 1.60 4.80 -18.28
C ILE A 49 0.70 5.71 -19.12
N VAL A 50 0.84 7.00 -18.92
CA VAL A 50 0.06 8.01 -19.65
C VAL A 50 0.75 8.36 -20.97
N TYR A 51 -0.02 8.33 -22.05
CA TYR A 51 0.39 8.80 -23.39
C TYR A 51 -0.44 10.02 -23.77
N LEU A 52 0.22 11.03 -24.31
CA LEU A 52 -0.40 12.22 -24.88
C LEU A 52 -0.08 12.28 -26.38
N ASN A 53 -1.12 12.34 -27.19
CA ASN A 53 -0.99 12.38 -28.66
C ASN A 53 -0.09 11.24 -29.19
N GLY A 54 -0.22 10.03 -28.59
CA GLY A 54 0.56 8.86 -28.95
C GLY A 54 1.98 8.80 -28.39
N GLN A 55 2.44 9.82 -27.67
CA GLN A 55 3.76 9.87 -27.03
C GLN A 55 3.68 9.64 -25.52
N GLU A 56 4.62 8.90 -24.96
CA GLU A 56 4.71 8.70 -23.51
C GLU A 56 4.93 10.03 -22.79
N ASN A 57 4.07 10.32 -21.83
CA ASN A 57 4.21 11.47 -20.95
C ASN A 57 5.31 11.21 -19.92
N LYS A 58 6.51 11.71 -20.17
CA LYS A 58 7.65 11.58 -19.26
C LYS A 58 7.37 12.31 -17.95
N LEU A 59 7.32 11.55 -16.88
CA LEU A 59 7.16 12.09 -15.53
C LEU A 59 8.46 12.82 -15.10
N PRO A 60 8.34 13.84 -14.22
CA PRO A 60 9.50 14.44 -13.59
C PRO A 60 10.33 13.39 -12.85
N GLU A 61 11.66 13.56 -12.80
CA GLU A 61 12.59 12.63 -12.13
C GLU A 61 12.20 12.31 -10.67
N ARG A 62 11.63 13.28 -9.97
CA ARG A 62 11.11 13.10 -8.60
C ARG A 62 9.80 12.31 -8.50
N ALA A 63 9.13 12.05 -9.61
CA ALA A 63 7.91 11.26 -9.60
C ALA A 63 8.27 9.78 -9.38
N LYS A 64 7.66 9.17 -8.38
CA LYS A 64 7.83 7.76 -8.03
C LYS A 64 6.46 7.05 -8.12
N PRO A 65 5.94 6.83 -9.34
CA PRO A 65 4.67 6.11 -9.48
C PRO A 65 4.83 4.69 -8.94
N LEU A 66 3.86 4.27 -8.17
CA LEU A 66 3.77 2.91 -7.65
C LEU A 66 2.84 2.09 -8.54
N TYR A 67 3.27 0.88 -8.83
CA TYR A 67 2.51 -0.10 -9.58
C TYR A 67 2.43 -1.40 -8.78
N THR A 68 1.33 -2.10 -8.91
CA THR A 68 1.16 -3.39 -8.26
C THR A 68 1.92 -4.47 -9.02
N TYR A 69 2.80 -5.16 -8.30
CA TYR A 69 3.56 -6.31 -8.80
C TYR A 69 3.27 -7.53 -7.94
N LYS A 70 3.32 -8.70 -8.55
CA LYS A 70 3.31 -9.98 -7.87
C LYS A 70 4.70 -10.58 -7.93
N ILE A 71 5.20 -10.98 -6.78
CA ILE A 71 6.51 -11.63 -6.61
C ILE A 71 6.24 -13.07 -6.21
N TYR A 72 6.89 -13.99 -6.86
CA TYR A 72 6.79 -15.42 -6.56
C TYR A 72 8.17 -16.00 -6.22
N SER A 73 8.21 -16.88 -5.23
CA SER A 73 9.37 -17.69 -4.90
C SER A 73 8.94 -19.05 -4.36
N LYS A 74 9.58 -20.13 -4.82
CA LYS A 74 9.37 -21.49 -4.31
C LYS A 74 9.69 -21.59 -2.83
N ASP A 75 10.73 -20.89 -2.38
CA ASP A 75 11.18 -20.86 -0.99
C ASP A 75 10.41 -19.85 -0.13
N GLY A 76 9.41 -19.17 -0.73
CA GLY A 76 8.62 -18.14 -0.11
C GLY A 76 9.23 -16.73 -0.23
N VAL A 77 8.35 -15.74 -0.26
CA VAL A 77 8.72 -14.32 -0.34
C VAL A 77 8.97 -13.79 1.07
N SER A 78 10.21 -13.95 1.53
CA SER A 78 10.65 -13.57 2.87
C SER A 78 10.71 -12.05 3.03
N SER A 79 10.20 -11.54 4.15
CA SER A 79 10.30 -10.12 4.52
C SER A 79 11.74 -9.66 4.74
N SER A 80 12.63 -10.56 5.16
CA SER A 80 14.08 -10.24 5.32
C SER A 80 14.72 -9.95 3.98
N LYS A 81 14.48 -10.80 2.97
CA LYS A 81 15.00 -10.60 1.62
C LYS A 81 14.50 -9.30 0.98
N LEU A 82 13.22 -8.97 1.17
CA LEU A 82 12.68 -7.69 0.68
C LEU A 82 13.37 -6.49 1.31
N LYS A 83 13.65 -6.55 2.62
CA LYS A 83 14.37 -5.48 3.35
C LYS A 83 15.84 -5.35 2.91
N GLU A 84 16.53 -6.44 2.63
CA GLU A 84 17.89 -6.43 2.10
C GLU A 84 17.99 -5.74 0.75
N LEU A 85 16.89 -5.73 -0.02
CA LEU A 85 16.77 -5.01 -1.29
C LEU A 85 16.23 -3.57 -1.14
N ASP A 86 16.11 -3.05 0.10
CA ASP A 86 15.49 -1.75 0.39
C ASP A 86 14.05 -1.62 -0.14
N ILE A 87 13.31 -2.72 -0.14
CA ILE A 87 11.89 -2.72 -0.51
C ILE A 87 11.06 -2.48 0.74
N GLU A 88 10.23 -1.45 0.70
CA GLU A 88 9.35 -1.01 1.78
C GLU A 88 7.87 -1.07 1.37
N GLY A 89 6.98 -0.81 2.33
CA GLY A 89 5.54 -0.66 2.07
C GLY A 89 4.79 -1.98 1.82
N PHE A 90 5.38 -3.12 2.16
CA PHE A 90 4.70 -4.42 2.08
C PHE A 90 4.04 -4.79 3.41
N VAL A 91 3.03 -5.63 3.33
CA VAL A 91 2.33 -6.15 4.50
C VAL A 91 2.98 -7.46 4.95
N ARG A 92 3.18 -7.61 6.27
CA ARG A 92 3.60 -8.85 6.91
C ARG A 92 2.42 -9.51 7.59
N ARG A 93 2.40 -10.83 7.58
CA ARG A 93 1.37 -11.65 8.23
C ARG A 93 2.00 -12.49 9.32
N PHE A 94 1.33 -12.53 10.47
CA PHE A 94 1.78 -13.33 11.60
C PHE A 94 0.62 -14.10 12.20
N VAL A 95 0.93 -15.29 12.69
CA VAL A 95 0.06 -16.00 13.63
C VAL A 95 0.55 -15.72 15.04
N ILE A 96 -0.34 -15.29 15.92
CA ILE A 96 -0.10 -15.17 17.37
C ILE A 96 -1.02 -16.12 18.08
N ARG A 97 -0.46 -16.92 19.00
CA ARG A 97 -1.22 -17.78 19.89
C ARG A 97 -1.39 -17.15 21.26
N ASN A 98 -2.52 -17.44 21.89
CA ASN A 98 -2.83 -17.00 23.26
C ASN A 98 -2.67 -15.48 23.48
N LEU A 99 -3.11 -14.68 22.52
CA LEU A 99 -3.06 -13.22 22.61
C LEU A 99 -4.03 -12.71 23.67
N SER A 100 -3.52 -12.22 24.80
CA SER A 100 -4.34 -11.60 25.83
C SER A 100 -4.86 -10.21 25.39
N GLN A 101 -5.96 -9.76 25.98
CA GLN A 101 -6.53 -8.44 25.73
C GLN A 101 -5.53 -7.30 26.08
N GLU A 102 -4.74 -7.50 27.14
CA GLU A 102 -3.70 -6.57 27.55
C GLU A 102 -2.59 -6.49 26.48
N SER A 103 -2.07 -7.64 26.05
CA SER A 103 -1.06 -7.72 25.00
C SER A 103 -1.57 -7.10 23.68
N TYR A 104 -2.82 -7.38 23.30
CA TYR A 104 -3.42 -6.76 22.12
C TYR A 104 -3.45 -5.23 22.23
N THR A 105 -3.87 -4.69 23.37
CA THR A 105 -3.92 -3.24 23.58
C THR A 105 -2.54 -2.58 23.41
N ARG A 106 -1.49 -3.23 23.89
CA ARG A 106 -0.09 -2.77 23.78
C ARG A 106 0.52 -2.93 22.40
N LEU A 107 -0.05 -3.80 21.56
CA LEU A 107 0.38 -4.06 20.19
C LEU A 107 -0.43 -3.32 19.14
N LYS A 108 -1.54 -2.70 19.52
CA LYS A 108 -2.52 -2.12 18.59
C LYS A 108 -1.91 -1.14 17.58
N GLU A 109 -0.88 -0.38 17.96
CA GLU A 109 -0.19 0.57 17.08
C GLU A 109 0.59 -0.10 15.94
N TYR A 110 1.00 -1.38 16.11
CA TYR A 110 1.74 -2.15 15.09
C TYR A 110 0.82 -2.98 14.21
N ILE A 111 -0.45 -3.15 14.59
CA ILE A 111 -1.41 -4.04 13.92
C ILE A 111 -2.29 -3.23 12.97
N LEU A 112 -2.24 -3.56 11.68
CA LEU A 112 -3.14 -2.99 10.66
C LEU A 112 -4.52 -3.64 10.70
N SER A 113 -4.55 -4.97 10.84
CA SER A 113 -5.79 -5.74 10.99
C SER A 113 -5.54 -7.03 11.74
N ILE A 114 -6.61 -7.56 12.33
CA ILE A 114 -6.62 -8.83 13.09
C ILE A 114 -7.86 -9.62 12.73
N SER A 115 -7.71 -10.92 12.58
CA SER A 115 -8.81 -11.87 12.45
C SER A 115 -8.55 -13.08 13.35
N ASN A 116 -9.62 -13.65 13.89
CA ASN A 116 -9.56 -14.87 14.67
C ASN A 116 -9.60 -16.07 13.71
N THR A 117 -8.62 -16.95 13.77
CA THR A 117 -8.58 -18.19 12.97
C THR A 117 -9.11 -19.40 13.75
N ASN A 118 -8.85 -19.47 15.06
CA ASN A 118 -9.29 -20.51 15.98
C ASN A 118 -9.44 -19.93 17.39
N GLU A 119 -9.94 -20.71 18.35
CA GLU A 119 -10.20 -20.26 19.73
C GLU A 119 -9.02 -19.53 20.39
N ASN A 120 -7.77 -19.90 20.06
CA ASN A 120 -6.56 -19.33 20.66
C ASN A 120 -5.54 -18.83 19.64
N GLU A 121 -5.93 -18.71 18.37
CA GLU A 121 -5.03 -18.31 17.28
C GLU A 121 -5.58 -17.08 16.53
N TYR A 122 -4.74 -16.09 16.38
CA TYR A 122 -5.06 -14.84 15.71
C TYR A 122 -4.11 -14.61 14.52
N LEU A 123 -4.68 -14.36 13.35
CA LEU A 123 -3.96 -13.87 12.19
C LEU A 123 -3.91 -12.35 12.26
N ILE A 124 -2.72 -11.78 12.29
CA ILE A 124 -2.50 -10.34 12.30
C ILE A 124 -1.73 -9.88 11.07
N TYR A 125 -2.03 -8.68 10.65
CA TYR A 125 -1.37 -7.98 9.57
C TYR A 125 -0.66 -6.76 10.12
N THR A 126 0.59 -6.57 9.73
CA THR A 126 1.41 -5.42 10.14
C THR A 126 2.00 -4.74 8.92
N ALA A 127 2.50 -3.51 9.08
CA ALA A 127 3.38 -2.91 8.10
C ALA A 127 4.71 -3.70 7.98
N ASP A 128 5.54 -3.34 7.02
CA ASP A 128 6.84 -3.94 6.73
C ASP A 128 7.81 -3.98 7.94
N GLN A 129 7.71 -3.00 8.83
CA GLN A 129 8.49 -2.97 10.07
C GLN A 129 8.15 -4.14 11.01
N GLY A 130 6.90 -4.63 10.96
CA GLY A 130 6.41 -5.71 11.81
C GLY A 130 6.25 -5.27 13.27
N ILE A 131 6.25 -6.26 14.19
CA ILE A 131 6.28 -6.03 15.62
C ILE A 131 7.72 -5.99 16.09
N PRO A 132 8.14 -4.95 16.86
CA PRO A 132 9.49 -4.87 17.39
C PRO A 132 9.83 -6.07 18.29
N ILE A 133 11.02 -6.63 18.13
CA ILE A 133 11.44 -7.85 18.85
C ILE A 133 11.46 -7.67 20.38
N ASN A 134 11.74 -6.45 20.86
CA ASN A 134 11.66 -6.13 22.27
C ASN A 134 10.23 -6.26 22.80
N LYS A 135 9.20 -5.88 22.02
CA LYS A 135 7.81 -6.05 22.39
C LYS A 135 7.39 -7.51 22.38
N VAL A 136 7.85 -8.28 21.40
CA VAL A 136 7.61 -9.74 21.34
C VAL A 136 8.14 -10.41 22.62
N ARG A 137 9.36 -10.04 23.06
CA ARG A 137 9.98 -10.59 24.29
C ARG A 137 9.30 -10.06 25.55
N GLU A 138 9.03 -8.76 25.65
CA GLU A 138 8.39 -8.12 26.80
C GLU A 138 7.01 -8.77 27.11
N LEU A 139 6.24 -9.05 26.07
CA LEU A 139 4.90 -9.61 26.19
C LEU A 139 4.88 -11.15 26.11
N ASN A 140 6.04 -11.79 26.02
CA ASN A 140 6.20 -13.24 25.90
C ASN A 140 5.27 -13.85 24.82
N LEU A 141 5.25 -13.26 23.62
CA LEU A 141 4.33 -13.65 22.56
C LEU A 141 4.80 -14.91 21.84
N ASP A 142 3.89 -15.86 21.68
CA ASP A 142 4.08 -16.97 20.73
C ASP A 142 3.62 -16.50 19.35
N ILE A 143 4.58 -15.97 18.57
CA ILE A 143 4.35 -15.34 17.28
C ILE A 143 5.21 -15.99 16.19
N ARG A 144 4.58 -16.25 15.04
CA ARG A 144 5.26 -16.78 13.85
C ARG A 144 4.86 -15.99 12.62
N GLU A 145 5.84 -15.55 11.82
CA GLU A 145 5.57 -14.96 10.51
C GLU A 145 5.13 -16.03 9.50
N ILE A 146 4.09 -15.71 8.72
CA ILE A 146 3.66 -16.53 7.58
C ILE A 146 4.41 -16.03 6.36
N ILE A 147 5.15 -16.94 5.73
CA ILE A 147 5.87 -16.69 4.48
C ILE A 147 5.08 -17.35 3.35
N ASP A 148 4.57 -16.53 2.44
CA ASP A 148 3.83 -16.99 1.27
C ASP A 148 4.77 -17.18 0.09
N ASN A 149 4.41 -18.09 -0.82
CA ASN A 149 5.13 -18.26 -2.08
C ASN A 149 4.85 -17.11 -3.06
N GLU A 150 3.72 -16.43 -2.94
CA GLU A 150 3.37 -15.26 -3.75
C GLU A 150 3.03 -14.08 -2.84
N LYS A 151 3.49 -12.89 -3.20
CA LYS A 151 3.18 -11.64 -2.49
C LYS A 151 2.91 -10.52 -3.49
N GLU A 152 1.82 -9.79 -3.26
CA GLU A 152 1.48 -8.59 -4.01
C GLU A 152 2.03 -7.37 -3.28
N ILE A 153 2.78 -6.52 -4.01
CA ILE A 153 3.47 -5.35 -3.44
C ILE A 153 3.37 -4.19 -4.43
N SER A 154 3.17 -2.98 -3.88
CA SER A 154 3.24 -1.75 -4.66
C SER A 154 4.69 -1.27 -4.75
N LEU A 155 5.26 -1.28 -5.95
CA LEU A 155 6.66 -0.97 -6.20
C LEU A 155 6.80 0.17 -7.22
N THR A 156 7.90 0.92 -7.11
CA THR A 156 8.37 1.72 -8.24
C THR A 156 8.96 0.80 -9.33
N PHE A 157 9.09 1.33 -10.54
CA PHE A 157 9.76 0.59 -11.61
C PHE A 157 11.21 0.22 -11.26
N ASN A 158 11.92 1.12 -10.56
CA ASN A 158 13.29 0.89 -10.13
C ASN A 158 13.39 -0.25 -9.09
N ASP A 159 12.48 -0.29 -8.13
CA ASP A 159 12.46 -1.36 -7.11
C ASP A 159 12.09 -2.71 -7.72
N ALA A 160 11.15 -2.72 -8.67
CA ALA A 160 10.85 -3.94 -9.43
C ALA A 160 12.06 -4.45 -10.23
N ASN A 161 12.86 -3.55 -10.79
CA ASN A 161 14.10 -3.91 -11.48
C ASN A 161 15.18 -4.41 -10.51
N LYS A 162 15.33 -3.84 -9.32
CA LYS A 162 16.22 -4.38 -8.27
C LYS A 162 15.87 -5.83 -7.97
N ILE A 163 14.58 -6.13 -7.79
CA ILE A 163 14.11 -7.50 -7.53
C ILE A 163 14.46 -8.44 -8.69
N LYS A 164 14.27 -8.00 -9.95
CA LYS A 164 14.62 -8.80 -11.13
C LYS A 164 16.10 -9.15 -11.21
N ILE A 165 16.94 -8.18 -10.88
CA ILE A 165 18.40 -8.31 -11.00
C ILE A 165 18.99 -9.12 -9.83
N SER A 166 18.38 -9.06 -8.65
CA SER A 166 18.90 -9.74 -7.44
C SER A 166 18.88 -11.26 -7.54
N ASN A 167 18.00 -11.84 -8.39
CA ASN A 167 17.75 -13.29 -8.49
C ASN A 167 17.34 -13.95 -7.15
N GLU A 168 16.88 -13.14 -6.18
CA GLU A 168 16.41 -13.62 -4.87
C GLU A 168 15.03 -14.26 -4.93
N PHE A 169 14.30 -14.02 -6.00
CA PHE A 169 12.96 -14.53 -6.25
C PHE A 169 12.85 -15.13 -7.65
N ASP A 170 12.01 -16.16 -7.80
CA ASP A 170 11.88 -16.88 -9.06
C ASP A 170 11.24 -16.02 -10.16
N THR A 171 10.24 -15.21 -9.81
CA THR A 171 9.50 -14.42 -10.80
C THR A 171 8.95 -13.13 -10.18
N ILE A 172 8.92 -12.06 -10.97
CA ILE A 172 8.17 -10.84 -10.69
C ILE A 172 7.43 -10.41 -11.96
N TYR A 173 6.13 -10.13 -11.83
CA TYR A 173 5.28 -9.70 -12.94
C TYR A 173 4.27 -8.64 -12.46
N ARG A 174 3.74 -7.91 -13.42
CA ARG A 174 2.80 -6.80 -13.20
C ARG A 174 1.41 -7.15 -13.71
#